data_7119d9ad21db27c5d2636006f377e89e
#
_entry.id   7119d9ad21db27c5d2636006f377e89e
#
_cell.length_a   1.000
_cell.length_b   1.000
_cell.length_c   1.000
_cell.angle_alpha   90.00
_cell.angle_beta   90.00
_cell.angle_gamma   90.00
#
_symmetry.space_group_name_H-M   'P 1'
#
loop_
_entity.id
_entity.type
_entity.pdbx_description
1 polymer ?
#
loop_
_entity_poly.entity_id
_entity_poly.type
_entity_poly.pdbx_seq_one_letter_code
_entity_poly.pdbx_strand_id
1 'polypeptide(L)'
;MSAALEQEYLSAGRYIINHDIMGCTADGVVGNHLFSGRALGISEPWDIIQLHPDLETLWPHITGHYRRIGLLHTRNVIWDLKPKQLGSHIGYQPSVFYYGSEECRYWGDREWFDTVEYINSKNNFMALAAELGVDVP
;
A
#
# COMPACT_ATOMS: atom_id res chain seq x y z
N MET A 1 -3.03 -18.86 12.85
CA MET A 1 -2.78 -19.19 11.43
C MET A 1 -2.09 -20.54 11.38
N SER A 2 -2.44 -21.43 10.46
CA SER A 2 -1.75 -22.72 10.36
C SER A 2 -0.32 -22.52 9.80
N ALA A 3 0.61 -23.42 10.16
CA ALA A 3 1.97 -23.37 9.63
C ALA A 3 2.05 -23.41 8.10
N ALA A 4 1.10 -24.07 7.44
CA ALA A 4 0.99 -24.12 5.98
C ALA A 4 0.62 -22.75 5.38
N LEU A 5 -0.34 -22.04 5.99
CA LEU A 5 -0.71 -20.69 5.57
C LEU A 5 0.40 -19.69 5.85
N GLU A 6 1.10 -19.84 6.97
CA GLU A 6 2.25 -19.03 7.31
C GLU A 6 3.40 -19.22 6.31
N GLN A 7 3.67 -20.46 5.94
CA GLN A 7 4.67 -20.79 4.92
C GLN A 7 4.27 -20.24 3.54
N GLU A 8 3.01 -20.34 3.16
CA GLU A 8 2.47 -19.78 1.91
C GLU A 8 2.57 -18.25 1.92
N TYR A 9 2.23 -17.61 3.02
CA TYR A 9 2.35 -16.16 3.19
C TYR A 9 3.80 -15.69 3.11
N LEU A 10 4.71 -16.37 3.78
CA LEU A 10 6.14 -16.08 3.72
C LEU A 10 6.76 -16.34 2.35
N SER A 11 6.20 -17.27 1.57
CA SER A 11 6.63 -17.57 0.20
C SER A 11 6.01 -16.66 -0.86
N ALA A 12 4.99 -15.86 -0.51
CA ALA A 12 4.27 -14.99 -1.44
C ALA A 12 5.12 -13.82 -1.99
N GLY A 13 6.36 -13.65 -1.52
CA GLY A 13 7.30 -12.69 -2.06
C GLY A 13 7.35 -11.37 -1.28
N ARG A 14 7.96 -10.40 -1.93
CA ARG A 14 8.20 -9.06 -1.37
C ARG A 14 7.22 -8.08 -1.98
N TYR A 15 6.81 -7.10 -1.18
CA TYR A 15 5.91 -6.06 -1.62
C TYR A 15 6.61 -4.72 -1.77
N ILE A 16 6.19 -3.98 -2.79
CA ILE A 16 6.41 -2.56 -2.87
C ILE A 16 5.09 -1.87 -2.55
N ILE A 17 5.08 -1.10 -1.48
CA ILE A 17 3.86 -0.59 -0.84
C ILE A 17 3.73 0.90 -1.16
N ASN A 18 2.60 1.28 -1.73
CA ASN A 18 2.21 2.67 -1.90
C ASN A 18 0.75 2.86 -1.49
N HIS A 19 0.53 3.45 -0.35
CA HIS A 19 -0.80 3.78 0.14
C HIS A 19 -1.06 5.29 0.16
N ASP A 20 -0.40 6.03 -0.71
CA ASP A 20 -0.68 7.44 -0.93
C ASP A 20 -2.10 7.61 -1.48
N ILE A 21 -2.82 8.61 -0.95
CA ILE A 21 -4.20 8.92 -1.34
C ILE A 21 -4.35 10.29 -1.99
N MET A 22 -3.25 11.01 -2.21
CA MET A 22 -3.32 12.39 -2.72
C MET A 22 -3.95 12.49 -4.09
N GLY A 23 -3.88 11.42 -4.89
CA GLY A 23 -4.54 11.36 -6.19
C GLY A 23 -6.06 11.12 -6.15
N CYS A 24 -6.63 10.76 -5.00
CA CYS A 24 -8.05 10.42 -4.86
C CYS A 24 -8.81 11.25 -3.83
N THR A 25 -8.14 12.15 -3.12
CA THR A 25 -8.75 12.99 -2.10
C THR A 25 -8.93 14.43 -2.60
N ALA A 26 -9.85 15.14 -1.97
CA ALA A 26 -10.03 16.55 -2.23
C ALA A 26 -8.80 17.35 -1.81
N ASP A 27 -8.45 18.37 -2.59
CA ASP A 27 -7.38 19.29 -2.26
C ASP A 27 -7.66 20.02 -0.94
N GLY A 28 -6.62 20.29 -0.19
CA GLY A 28 -6.67 21.09 1.03
C GLY A 28 -7.15 20.39 2.29
N VAL A 29 -7.36 19.07 2.23
CA VAL A 29 -7.65 18.30 3.45
C VAL A 29 -6.37 18.10 4.25
N VAL A 30 -6.36 18.63 5.46
CA VAL A 30 -5.20 18.60 6.35
C VAL A 30 -4.82 17.18 6.72
N GLY A 31 -3.55 16.84 6.57
CA GLY A 31 -3.00 15.56 6.99
C GLY A 31 -3.10 14.43 5.95
N ASN A 32 -3.85 14.58 4.87
CA ASN A 32 -3.99 13.53 3.86
C ASN A 32 -2.65 13.13 3.22
N HIS A 33 -1.73 14.06 3.08
CA HIS A 33 -0.38 13.81 2.56
C HIS A 33 0.45 12.87 3.45
N LEU A 34 0.08 12.73 4.73
CA LEU A 34 0.75 11.82 5.67
C LEU A 34 0.14 10.40 5.67
N PHE A 35 -0.92 10.20 4.91
CA PHE A 35 -1.69 8.96 4.94
C PHE A 35 -0.89 7.73 4.50
N SER A 36 0.10 7.90 3.64
CA SER A 36 1.00 6.82 3.21
C SER A 36 1.70 6.13 4.40
N GLY A 37 1.94 6.86 5.47
CA GLY A 37 2.61 6.36 6.68
C GLY A 37 1.86 5.24 7.40
N ARG A 38 0.55 5.15 7.23
CA ARG A 38 -0.25 4.10 7.85
C ARG A 38 0.13 2.69 7.38
N ALA A 39 0.62 2.58 6.16
CA ALA A 39 0.98 1.30 5.57
C ALA A 39 2.28 0.72 6.16
N LEU A 40 3.04 1.52 6.89
CA LEU A 40 4.24 1.02 7.55
C LEU A 40 3.93 -0.13 8.53
N GLY A 41 2.78 -0.09 9.18
CA GLY A 41 2.35 -1.13 10.14
C GLY A 41 2.04 -2.48 9.52
N ILE A 42 1.83 -2.56 8.21
CA ILE A 42 1.61 -3.82 7.49
C ILE A 42 2.85 -4.28 6.72
N SER A 43 3.92 -3.51 6.74
CA SER A 43 5.15 -3.86 6.03
C SER A 43 6.00 -4.85 6.81
N GLU A 44 6.68 -5.70 6.05
CA GLU A 44 7.72 -6.59 6.58
C GLU A 44 9.11 -5.99 6.34
N PRO A 45 10.15 -6.38 7.11
CA PRO A 45 11.48 -5.79 6.97
C PRO A 45 12.11 -5.85 5.57
N TRP A 46 11.67 -6.79 4.74
CA TRP A 46 12.16 -6.98 3.37
C TRP A 46 11.35 -6.26 2.30
N ASP A 47 10.24 -5.63 2.67
CA ASP A 47 9.43 -4.84 1.76
C ASP A 47 10.08 -3.50 1.42
N ILE A 48 9.55 -2.85 0.39
CA ILE A 48 9.85 -1.46 0.06
C ILE A 48 8.57 -0.65 0.25
N ILE A 49 8.67 0.53 0.84
CA ILE A 49 7.53 1.43 1.03
C ILE A 49 7.82 2.82 0.47
N GLN A 50 6.84 3.36 -0.24
CA GLN A 50 6.84 4.78 -0.61
C GLN A 50 6.14 5.56 0.49
N LEU A 51 6.78 6.61 0.98
CA LEU A 51 6.22 7.53 1.97
C LEU A 51 6.34 8.97 1.46
N HIS A 52 5.40 9.81 1.89
CA HIS A 52 5.49 11.23 1.60
C HIS A 52 6.73 11.85 2.25
N PRO A 53 7.47 12.74 1.55
CA PRO A 53 8.71 13.33 2.07
C PRO A 53 8.55 14.05 3.41
N ASP A 54 7.38 14.60 3.70
CA ASP A 54 7.13 15.27 4.99
C ASP A 54 7.23 14.33 6.19
N LEU A 55 7.09 13.02 5.97
CA LEU A 55 7.30 12.02 7.02
C LEU A 55 8.78 11.79 7.36
N GLU A 56 9.69 12.21 6.50
CA GLU A 56 11.13 11.98 6.71
C GLU A 56 11.62 12.67 7.99
N THR A 57 11.15 13.88 8.26
CA THR A 57 11.50 14.62 9.49
C THR A 57 10.95 13.95 10.75
N LEU A 58 9.86 13.21 10.61
CA LEU A 58 9.19 12.46 11.68
C LEU A 58 9.72 11.03 11.82
N TRP A 59 10.60 10.60 10.93
CA TRP A 59 11.05 9.21 10.86
C TRP A 59 11.63 8.67 12.17
N PRO A 60 12.49 9.39 12.89
CA PRO A 60 12.99 8.92 14.18
C PRO A 60 11.88 8.71 15.21
N HIS A 61 10.87 9.56 15.21
CA HIS A 61 9.70 9.44 16.10
C HIS A 61 8.85 8.21 15.72
N ILE A 62 8.58 8.04 14.42
CA ILE A 62 7.81 6.92 13.89
C ILE A 62 8.49 5.59 14.23
N THR A 63 9.76 5.44 13.88
CA THR A 63 10.51 4.20 14.14
C THR A 63 10.66 3.92 15.64
N GLY A 64 10.82 4.96 16.44
CA GLY A 64 10.85 4.86 17.90
C GLY A 64 9.53 4.34 18.47
N HIS A 65 8.40 4.78 17.92
CA HIS A 65 7.07 4.29 18.30
C HIS A 65 6.91 2.80 17.99
N TYR A 66 7.22 2.39 16.76
CA TYR A 66 7.12 0.96 16.37
C TYR A 66 8.02 0.07 17.22
N ARG A 67 9.22 0.54 17.55
CA ARG A 67 10.13 -0.19 18.45
C ARG A 67 9.53 -0.35 19.85
N ARG A 68 8.90 0.69 20.40
CA ARG A 68 8.27 0.64 21.74
C ARG A 68 7.11 -0.35 21.80
N ILE A 69 6.34 -0.48 20.73
CA ILE A 69 5.22 -1.42 20.69
C ILE A 69 5.62 -2.81 20.17
N GLY A 70 6.90 -3.02 19.83
CA GLY A 70 7.42 -4.32 19.42
C GLY A 70 7.03 -4.76 18.02
N LEU A 71 6.64 -3.84 17.13
CA LEU A 71 6.32 -4.16 15.74
C LEU A 71 7.52 -3.93 14.83
N LEU A 72 7.82 -4.94 14.02
CA LEU A 72 8.76 -4.82 12.92
C LEU A 72 8.12 -4.09 11.74
N HIS A 73 8.94 -3.45 10.95
CA HIS A 73 8.55 -2.77 9.72
C HIS A 73 9.72 -2.66 8.77
N THR A 74 9.46 -2.32 7.51
CA THR A 74 10.54 -2.03 6.57
C THR A 74 11.24 -0.71 6.89
N ARG A 75 12.54 -0.67 6.60
CA ARG A 75 13.35 0.56 6.58
C ARG A 75 13.77 0.96 5.17
N ASN A 76 13.32 0.21 4.18
CA ASN A 76 13.56 0.48 2.76
C ASN A 76 12.51 1.49 2.26
N VAL A 77 12.73 2.76 2.54
CA VAL A 77 11.76 3.83 2.25
C VAL A 77 12.19 4.60 1.00
N ILE A 78 11.22 4.81 0.11
CA ILE A 78 11.32 5.74 -0.99
C ILE A 78 10.57 7.02 -0.60
N TRP A 79 11.31 8.08 -0.35
CA TRP A 79 10.80 9.40 -0.01
C TRP A 79 10.48 10.15 -1.30
N ASP A 80 9.34 9.86 -1.90
CA ASP A 80 8.94 10.48 -3.14
C ASP A 80 7.44 10.80 -3.14
N LEU A 81 7.09 11.88 -3.82
CA LEU A 81 5.71 12.27 -4.09
C LEU A 81 5.11 11.47 -5.25
N LYS A 82 5.95 10.88 -6.10
CA LYS A 82 5.52 10.23 -7.34
C LYS A 82 5.98 8.78 -7.41
N PRO A 83 5.06 7.85 -7.59
CA PRO A 83 5.36 6.41 -7.61
C PRO A 83 6.08 5.91 -8.88
N LYS A 84 6.49 6.79 -9.80
CA LYS A 84 7.11 6.40 -11.08
C LYS A 84 8.35 5.53 -10.93
N GLN A 85 9.11 5.74 -9.88
CA GLN A 85 10.34 4.98 -9.63
C GLN A 85 10.06 3.55 -9.14
N LEU A 86 8.85 3.29 -8.71
CA LEU A 86 8.48 2.01 -8.13
C LEU A 86 8.45 0.86 -9.14
N GLY A 87 8.12 1.16 -10.39
CA GLY A 87 8.10 0.17 -11.47
C GLY A 87 9.45 -0.43 -11.85
N SER A 88 10.56 0.13 -11.36
CA SER A 88 11.90 -0.39 -11.60
C SER A 88 12.31 -1.52 -10.65
N HIS A 89 11.53 -1.80 -9.62
CA HIS A 89 11.85 -2.83 -8.62
C HIS A 89 11.36 -4.21 -9.05
N ILE A 90 12.18 -4.89 -9.82
CA ILE A 90 11.88 -6.25 -10.32
C ILE A 90 11.81 -7.24 -9.15
N GLY A 91 10.80 -8.11 -9.18
CA GLY A 91 10.60 -9.15 -8.17
C GLY A 91 9.76 -8.73 -6.96
N TYR A 92 9.27 -7.50 -6.94
CA TYR A 92 8.33 -7.02 -5.93
C TYR A 92 6.91 -6.99 -6.49
N GLN A 93 5.96 -7.36 -5.66
CA GLN A 93 4.54 -7.23 -5.97
C GLN A 93 4.02 -5.89 -5.48
N PRO A 94 3.23 -5.16 -6.28
CA PRO A 94 2.66 -3.90 -5.85
C PRO A 94 1.56 -4.12 -4.80
N SER A 95 1.59 -3.31 -3.75
CA SER A 95 0.52 -3.17 -2.78
C SER A 95 0.07 -1.72 -2.77
N VAL A 96 -1.12 -1.45 -3.29
CA VAL A 96 -1.65 -0.10 -3.42
C VAL A 96 -3.01 0.00 -2.73
N PHE A 97 -3.24 1.14 -2.12
CA PHE A 97 -4.56 1.47 -1.59
C PHE A 97 -5.44 2.14 -2.65
N TYR A 98 -4.82 2.96 -3.48
CA TYR A 98 -5.49 3.69 -4.54
C TYR A 98 -4.75 3.49 -5.86
N TYR A 99 -5.50 3.38 -6.92
CA TYR A 99 -4.99 3.01 -8.25
C TYR A 99 -5.25 4.07 -9.33
N GLY A 100 -6.01 5.11 -9.05
CA GLY A 100 -6.55 6.03 -10.05
C GLY A 100 -5.58 7.06 -10.61
N SER A 101 -4.37 7.18 -10.10
CA SER A 101 -3.38 8.05 -10.70
C SER A 101 -2.66 7.33 -11.85
N GLU A 102 -2.40 8.06 -12.96
CA GLU A 102 -1.61 7.50 -14.07
C GLU A 102 -0.26 6.99 -13.60
N GLU A 103 0.32 7.64 -12.59
CA GLU A 103 1.60 7.25 -12.02
C GLU A 103 1.60 5.84 -11.42
N CYS A 104 0.49 5.41 -10.85
CA CYS A 104 0.36 4.06 -10.30
C CYS A 104 0.35 2.97 -11.37
N ARG A 105 0.02 3.32 -12.60
CA ARG A 105 -0.02 2.37 -13.72
C ARG A 105 1.37 1.92 -14.21
N TYR A 106 2.42 2.58 -13.75
CA TYR A 106 3.78 2.28 -14.18
C TYR A 106 4.48 1.21 -13.36
N TRP A 107 3.90 0.74 -12.27
CA TRP A 107 4.59 -0.20 -11.38
C TRP A 107 4.07 -1.62 -11.36
N GLY A 108 3.21 -2.00 -12.25
CA GLY A 108 2.72 -3.34 -12.29
C GLY A 108 2.10 -3.74 -13.60
N ASP A 109 1.59 -4.94 -13.60
CA ASP A 109 0.76 -5.46 -14.68
C ASP A 109 -0.54 -4.65 -14.75
N ARG A 110 -0.89 -4.21 -15.95
CA ARG A 110 -2.11 -3.44 -16.18
C ARG A 110 -3.36 -4.22 -15.77
N GLU A 111 -3.38 -5.50 -16.03
CA GLU A 111 -4.49 -6.38 -15.66
C GLU A 111 -4.69 -6.39 -14.14
N TRP A 112 -3.60 -6.38 -13.39
CA TRP A 112 -3.64 -6.30 -11.94
C TRP A 112 -4.22 -4.94 -11.47
N PHE A 113 -3.82 -3.84 -12.09
CA PHE A 113 -4.38 -2.52 -11.79
C PHE A 113 -5.85 -2.43 -12.14
N ASP A 114 -6.25 -2.94 -13.29
CA ASP A 114 -7.65 -2.95 -13.71
C ASP A 114 -8.51 -3.77 -12.71
N THR A 115 -7.95 -4.85 -12.17
CA THR A 115 -8.59 -5.66 -11.12
C THR A 115 -8.75 -4.87 -9.82
N VAL A 116 -7.70 -4.18 -9.38
CA VAL A 116 -7.75 -3.34 -8.17
C VAL A 116 -8.75 -2.19 -8.35
N GLU A 117 -8.77 -1.58 -9.53
CA GLU A 117 -9.75 -0.55 -9.89
C GLU A 117 -11.18 -1.08 -9.79
N TYR A 118 -11.44 -2.25 -10.35
CA TYR A 118 -12.75 -2.87 -10.29
C TYR A 118 -13.19 -3.13 -8.84
N ILE A 119 -12.32 -3.70 -8.02
CA ILE A 119 -12.63 -4.04 -6.63
C ILE A 119 -12.88 -2.78 -5.78
N ASN A 120 -12.13 -1.70 -6.01
CA ASN A 120 -12.25 -0.46 -5.24
C ASN A 120 -13.41 0.42 -5.70
N SER A 121 -14.05 0.12 -6.81
CA SER A 121 -15.28 0.82 -7.21
C SER A 121 -16.43 0.40 -6.30
N LYS A 122 -17.09 1.35 -5.67
CA LYS A 122 -18.23 1.07 -4.78
C LYS A 122 -19.34 0.30 -5.48
N ASN A 123 -19.64 0.66 -6.71
CA ASN A 123 -20.68 -0.01 -7.51
C ASN A 123 -20.29 -1.45 -7.86
N ASN A 124 -19.05 -1.67 -8.30
CA ASN A 124 -18.55 -2.99 -8.62
C ASN A 124 -18.40 -3.86 -7.37
N PHE A 125 -18.00 -3.28 -6.26
CA PHE A 125 -17.93 -3.97 -4.97
C PHE A 125 -19.31 -4.51 -4.54
N MET A 126 -20.36 -3.72 -4.70
CA MET A 126 -21.73 -4.15 -4.40
C MET A 126 -22.17 -5.32 -5.26
N ALA A 127 -21.85 -5.28 -6.56
CA ALA A 127 -22.16 -6.37 -7.48
C ALA A 127 -21.38 -7.64 -7.12
N LEU A 128 -20.09 -7.51 -6.83
CA LEU A 128 -19.24 -8.65 -6.43
C LEU A 128 -19.72 -9.26 -5.11
N ALA A 129 -20.09 -8.45 -4.13
CA ALA A 129 -20.62 -8.92 -2.86
C ALA A 129 -21.92 -9.72 -3.05
N ALA A 130 -22.80 -9.27 -3.94
CA ALA A 130 -24.03 -9.98 -4.29
C ALA A 130 -23.75 -11.34 -4.93
N GLU A 131 -22.78 -11.41 -5.86
CA GLU A 131 -22.36 -12.67 -6.49
C GLU A 131 -21.77 -13.66 -5.48
N LEU A 132 -21.03 -13.15 -4.49
CA LEU A 132 -20.42 -13.97 -3.44
C LEU A 132 -21.39 -14.30 -2.30
N GLY A 133 -22.61 -13.78 -2.31
CA GLY A 133 -23.58 -13.98 -1.24
C GLY A 133 -23.19 -13.30 0.08
N VAL A 134 -22.42 -12.24 0.01
CA VAL A 134 -21.96 -11.47 1.18
C VAL A 134 -22.94 -10.32 1.42
N ASP A 135 -23.45 -10.23 2.65
CA ASP A 135 -24.28 -9.11 3.07
C ASP A 135 -23.42 -7.83 3.16
N VAL A 136 -23.92 -6.78 2.53
CA VAL A 136 -23.29 -5.46 2.56
C VAL A 136 -24.18 -4.52 3.39
N PRO A 137 -23.61 -3.81 4.37
CA PRO A 137 -24.36 -2.84 5.17
C PRO A 137 -24.87 -1.66 4.37
#